data_e7db7221f1fe9efe175435b6abef81cc
#
_entry.id   e7db7221f1fe9efe175435b6abef81cc
#
_cell.length_a   1.000
_cell.length_b   1.000
_cell.length_c   1.000
_cell.angle_alpha   90.00
_cell.angle_beta   90.00
_cell.angle_gamma   90.00
#
_symmetry.space_group_name_H-M   'P 1'
#
loop_
_entity.id
_entity.type
_entity.pdbx_description
1 polymer ?
#
loop_
_entity_poly.entity_id
_entity_poly.type
_entity_poly.pdbx_seq_one_letter_code
_entity_poly.pdbx_strand_id
1 'polypeptide(L)'
;MNGFTTKKIRKGLPPSKIPQKPIQKPEIVLSPDEPQKKGFWKKILRFITRHFIWSAIIFVLCIGVTKAAYRVLTLAEDFSFKELVFSAFSNPLETDENGHTNILLLGTGNANHDGANLTDTIIVASIDKSSGTVAMLSIPRDLYVEIDALYGWNRINSLLELTAQQEMYDNPAITEGQAYTKGYEILTQTVSEILNIPIHYYARINFDGFTQIVDAIEGIDVDVEEALYDPLYPADDGSIAYQTFFVDVGLQHFDGDTALKYARSRETTSDFSRSKRQQQVLNAIKEKALSLGVLTSPTKLKNLYNAIGDNFTSDLTWEEIVYLAKIADKFERDHMYSWGLNDNPLSMGGFLYTPPREEGDAFSLLPYVNDYSDIQLFANLVLLHPEVHAAGTTYQVLNGTTRNGVASQTLYYLIRFGFDVVRYGNAPNRAVPITRILPLSGLLAGQSPEKAIDNDSLKFLMENFIPVGFTLNDVPTEYSPVEWESEADIVLELGQDYVDWMAQNSKYFYGNLKFTSIENQ
;
A
#
# COMPACT_ATOMS: atom_id res chain seq x y z
N MET A 1 21.60 35.08 -23.74
CA MET A 1 20.29 34.70 -23.20
C MET A 1 20.27 33.17 -23.15
N ASN A 2 20.56 32.61 -21.99
CA ASN A 2 20.57 31.14 -21.80
C ASN A 2 19.19 30.74 -21.32
N GLY A 3 18.41 30.16 -22.24
CA GLY A 3 17.07 29.66 -21.94
C GLY A 3 17.08 28.59 -20.85
N PHE A 4 16.06 28.61 -20.01
CA PHE A 4 15.78 27.58 -19.00
C PHE A 4 15.61 26.21 -19.66
N THR A 5 16.38 25.24 -19.27
CA THR A 5 16.17 23.84 -19.63
C THR A 5 15.45 23.14 -18.46
N THR A 6 14.13 23.25 -18.43
CA THR A 6 13.31 22.42 -17.55
C THR A 6 12.78 21.23 -18.33
N LYS A 7 12.82 20.02 -17.72
CA LYS A 7 12.20 18.83 -18.32
C LYS A 7 10.88 18.56 -17.63
N LYS A 8 9.81 18.44 -18.41
CA LYS A 8 8.50 18.00 -17.92
C LYS A 8 8.51 16.49 -17.77
N ILE A 9 8.13 16.00 -16.61
CA ILE A 9 8.05 14.56 -16.33
C ILE A 9 6.78 14.03 -16.99
N ARG A 10 6.93 13.11 -17.93
CA ARG A 10 5.77 12.36 -18.46
C ARG A 10 5.49 11.20 -17.52
N LYS A 11 4.31 11.15 -16.98
CA LYS A 11 3.77 9.95 -16.33
C LYS A 11 3.70 8.83 -17.38
N GLY A 12 4.48 7.79 -17.22
CA GLY A 12 4.47 6.59 -18.05
C GLY A 12 5.66 6.43 -19.00
N LEU A 13 6.37 5.33 -18.86
CA LEU A 13 7.38 4.87 -19.82
C LEU A 13 6.70 4.48 -21.13
N PRO A 14 7.29 4.77 -22.30
CA PRO A 14 6.70 4.34 -23.56
C PRO A 14 6.82 2.82 -23.73
N PRO A 15 5.76 2.14 -24.19
CA PRO A 15 5.85 0.74 -24.57
C PRO A 15 6.78 0.57 -25.77
N SER A 16 7.52 -0.53 -25.79
CA SER A 16 8.43 -0.93 -26.87
C SER A 16 7.69 -0.99 -28.21
N LYS A 17 8.29 -0.39 -29.24
CA LYS A 17 7.77 -0.35 -30.60
C LYS A 17 7.74 -1.74 -31.23
N ILE A 18 6.52 -2.26 -31.43
CA ILE A 18 6.23 -3.31 -32.43
C ILE A 18 5.64 -2.60 -33.65
N PRO A 19 6.11 -2.84 -34.88
CA PRO A 19 5.60 -2.16 -36.06
C PRO A 19 4.22 -2.69 -36.44
N GLN A 20 3.20 -1.85 -36.38
CA GLN A 20 1.87 -2.15 -36.92
C GLN A 20 1.70 -1.57 -38.33
N LYS A 21 1.15 -2.40 -39.21
CA LYS A 21 0.69 -2.02 -40.55
C LYS A 21 -0.52 -1.10 -40.46
N PRO A 22 -0.72 -0.17 -41.38
CA PRO A 22 -1.81 0.79 -41.33
C PRO A 22 -3.15 0.13 -41.67
N ILE A 23 -4.12 0.27 -40.79
CA ILE A 23 -5.54 -0.05 -41.05
C ILE A 23 -6.25 1.25 -41.38
N GLN A 24 -6.94 1.28 -42.53
CA GLN A 24 -7.75 2.41 -43.00
C GLN A 24 -8.98 2.60 -42.09
N LYS A 25 -9.23 3.84 -41.69
CA LYS A 25 -10.41 4.25 -40.92
C LYS A 25 -11.65 4.32 -41.83
N PRO A 26 -12.81 3.82 -41.39
CA PRO A 26 -14.08 4.23 -41.97
C PRO A 26 -14.52 5.58 -41.41
N GLU A 27 -15.00 6.44 -42.29
CA GLU A 27 -15.63 7.74 -42.01
C GLU A 27 -16.97 7.51 -41.28
N ILE A 28 -17.15 8.09 -40.09
CA ILE A 28 -18.45 8.12 -39.42
C ILE A 28 -19.01 9.53 -39.46
N VAL A 29 -20.17 9.62 -40.10
CA VAL A 29 -21.01 10.83 -40.18
C VAL A 29 -21.64 11.10 -38.82
N LEU A 30 -21.42 12.29 -38.26
CA LEU A 30 -22.02 12.78 -37.03
C LEU A 30 -23.46 13.27 -37.28
N SER A 31 -24.42 12.78 -36.53
CA SER A 31 -25.75 13.41 -36.36
C SER A 31 -25.82 14.13 -35.00
N PRO A 32 -26.57 15.22 -34.89
CA PRO A 32 -26.50 16.14 -33.75
C PRO A 32 -27.47 15.80 -32.60
N ASP A 33 -27.00 16.10 -31.38
CA ASP A 33 -27.70 16.46 -30.16
C ASP A 33 -28.70 15.51 -29.47
N GLU A 34 -28.18 14.86 -28.42
CA GLU A 34 -28.95 14.53 -27.24
C GLU A 34 -28.22 14.97 -25.94
N PRO A 35 -28.94 15.44 -24.90
CA PRO A 35 -28.31 16.03 -23.73
C PRO A 35 -27.69 15.01 -22.78
N GLN A 36 -26.43 15.24 -22.47
CA GLN A 36 -25.59 14.35 -21.65
C GLN A 36 -26.05 14.28 -20.19
N LYS A 37 -26.57 13.14 -19.74
CA LYS A 37 -26.73 12.75 -18.32
C LYS A 37 -25.43 12.22 -17.68
N LYS A 38 -24.30 12.87 -17.93
CA LYS A 38 -22.97 12.40 -17.46
C LYS A 38 -22.65 12.69 -15.98
N GLY A 39 -23.50 13.46 -15.27
CA GLY A 39 -23.19 13.88 -13.88
C GLY A 39 -23.74 12.96 -12.78
N PHE A 40 -24.83 12.26 -13.04
CA PHE A 40 -25.54 11.47 -12.03
C PHE A 40 -24.83 10.13 -11.74
N TRP A 41 -24.44 9.41 -12.75
CA TRP A 41 -23.73 8.12 -12.62
C TRP A 41 -22.34 8.26 -12.00
N LYS A 42 -21.61 9.36 -12.31
CA LYS A 42 -20.30 9.63 -11.67
C LYS A 42 -20.43 9.95 -10.16
N LYS A 43 -21.53 10.56 -9.73
CA LYS A 43 -21.80 10.80 -8.29
C LYS A 43 -22.22 9.52 -7.58
N ILE A 44 -23.04 8.68 -8.21
CA ILE A 44 -23.43 7.37 -7.67
C ILE A 44 -22.20 6.44 -7.63
N LEU A 45 -21.40 6.40 -8.69
CA LEU A 45 -20.18 5.58 -8.72
C LEU A 45 -19.17 6.03 -7.64
N ARG A 46 -18.97 7.34 -7.44
CA ARG A 46 -18.13 7.85 -6.34
C ARG A 46 -18.70 7.56 -4.94
N PHE A 47 -20.00 7.56 -4.77
CA PHE A 47 -20.63 7.19 -3.51
C PHE A 47 -20.48 5.69 -3.21
N ILE A 48 -20.65 4.86 -4.22
CA ILE A 48 -20.53 3.41 -4.15
C ILE A 48 -19.09 2.96 -3.91
N THR A 49 -18.10 3.57 -4.56
CA THR A 49 -16.70 3.23 -4.41
C THR A 49 -16.06 3.68 -3.06
N ARG A 50 -16.70 4.48 -2.23
CA ARG A 50 -16.15 5.12 -1.03
C ARG A 50 -16.13 4.27 0.27
N HIS A 51 -16.92 3.24 0.38
CA HIS A 51 -17.09 2.54 1.68
C HIS A 51 -16.47 1.13 1.77
N PHE A 52 -15.50 0.80 0.99
CA PHE A 52 -15.28 -0.57 0.64
C PHE A 52 -14.10 -1.41 1.16
N ILE A 53 -12.84 -1.01 1.03
CA ILE A 53 -11.68 -1.80 1.48
C ILE A 53 -11.80 -2.18 2.97
N TRP A 54 -12.56 -1.37 3.70
CA TRP A 54 -12.76 -1.49 5.14
C TRP A 54 -13.60 -2.63 5.60
N SER A 55 -14.65 -2.91 4.91
CA SER A 55 -15.47 -4.02 5.35
C SER A 55 -14.82 -5.36 5.04
N ALA A 56 -13.94 -5.45 4.05
CA ALA A 56 -13.23 -6.70 3.84
C ALA A 56 -12.15 -6.93 4.89
N ILE A 57 -11.37 -5.90 5.25
CA ILE A 57 -10.40 -6.02 6.34
C ILE A 57 -11.12 -6.23 7.65
N ILE A 58 -12.13 -5.42 7.96
CA ILE A 58 -12.94 -5.60 9.18
C ILE A 58 -13.74 -6.90 9.12
N PHE A 59 -14.17 -7.32 7.96
CA PHE A 59 -14.88 -8.55 7.76
C PHE A 59 -13.97 -9.78 7.94
N VAL A 60 -12.77 -9.77 7.38
CA VAL A 60 -11.75 -10.79 7.64
C VAL A 60 -11.35 -10.76 9.12
N LEU A 61 -11.20 -9.59 9.70
CA LEU A 61 -10.95 -9.43 11.14
C LEU A 61 -12.15 -9.87 11.99
N CYS A 62 -13.37 -9.52 11.63
CA CYS A 62 -14.58 -9.99 12.34
C CYS A 62 -14.76 -11.51 12.29
N ILE A 63 -14.35 -12.15 11.22
CA ILE A 63 -14.52 -13.60 11.05
C ILE A 63 -13.57 -14.42 11.93
N GLY A 64 -12.34 -14.01 12.07
CA GLY A 64 -11.36 -14.81 12.77
C GLY A 64 -11.53 -14.88 14.25
N VAL A 65 -12.14 -13.89 14.78
CA VAL A 65 -12.35 -13.83 16.22
C VAL A 65 -13.64 -14.47 16.65
N THR A 66 -14.59 -14.62 15.74
CA THR A 66 -15.71 -15.50 16.02
C THR A 66 -15.23 -16.92 16.35
N LYS A 67 -14.09 -17.37 15.84
CA LYS A 67 -13.54 -18.70 16.16
C LYS A 67 -12.96 -18.79 17.58
N ALA A 68 -12.21 -17.79 18.01
CA ALA A 68 -11.72 -17.74 19.39
C ALA A 68 -12.90 -17.59 20.37
N ALA A 69 -13.89 -16.75 20.04
CA ALA A 69 -15.10 -16.60 20.85
C ALA A 69 -16.00 -17.83 20.83
N TYR A 70 -16.09 -18.57 19.73
CA TYR A 70 -16.84 -19.84 19.71
C TYR A 70 -16.19 -20.89 20.62
N ARG A 71 -14.86 -21.00 20.64
CA ARG A 71 -14.17 -21.87 21.62
C ARG A 71 -14.44 -21.41 23.06
N VAL A 72 -14.55 -20.12 23.32
CA VAL A 72 -14.93 -19.58 24.63
C VAL A 72 -16.42 -19.77 24.89
N LEU A 73 -17.30 -19.58 23.92
CA LEU A 73 -18.76 -19.76 24.02
C LEU A 73 -19.19 -21.22 24.18
N THR A 74 -18.48 -22.19 23.59
CA THR A 74 -18.73 -23.62 23.84
C THR A 74 -18.26 -24.08 25.22
N LEU A 75 -17.50 -23.24 25.92
CA LEU A 75 -17.09 -23.44 27.32
C LEU A 75 -17.96 -22.68 28.33
N ALA A 76 -18.88 -21.80 27.85
CA ALA A 76 -19.74 -20.96 28.68
C ALA A 76 -21.21 -21.15 28.28
N GLU A 77 -21.95 -21.99 29.02
CA GLU A 77 -23.36 -22.31 28.75
C GLU A 77 -24.36 -21.16 28.95
N ASP A 78 -23.92 -19.95 29.39
CA ASP A 78 -24.80 -18.82 29.75
C ASP A 78 -24.42 -17.46 29.15
N PHE A 79 -24.04 -17.38 27.87
CA PHE A 79 -23.65 -16.10 27.29
C PHE A 79 -24.86 -15.29 26.74
N SER A 80 -25.21 -14.17 27.41
CA SER A 80 -26.29 -13.28 27.00
C SER A 80 -25.86 -12.30 25.89
N PHE A 81 -26.63 -12.19 24.82
CA PHE A 81 -26.39 -11.25 23.70
C PHE A 81 -26.29 -9.79 24.15
N LYS A 82 -27.01 -9.40 25.23
CA LYS A 82 -26.91 -8.05 25.80
C LYS A 82 -25.53 -7.77 26.38
N GLU A 83 -24.89 -8.74 27.02
CA GLU A 83 -23.54 -8.62 27.57
C GLU A 83 -22.50 -8.50 26.44
N LEU A 84 -22.70 -9.23 25.34
CA LEU A 84 -21.85 -9.14 24.15
C LEU A 84 -21.87 -7.73 23.54
N VAL A 85 -23.04 -7.12 23.44
CA VAL A 85 -23.19 -5.75 22.92
C VAL A 85 -22.62 -4.75 23.91
N PHE A 86 -22.77 -4.96 25.22
CA PHE A 86 -22.24 -4.05 26.23
C PHE A 86 -20.71 -4.14 26.38
N SER A 87 -20.11 -5.33 26.31
CA SER A 87 -18.65 -5.47 26.38
C SER A 87 -17.95 -4.80 25.21
N ALA A 88 -18.55 -4.82 24.01
CA ALA A 88 -18.06 -4.11 22.84
C ALA A 88 -17.92 -2.59 23.02
N PHE A 89 -18.54 -2.03 24.05
CA PHE A 89 -18.40 -0.61 24.39
C PHE A 89 -17.27 -0.33 25.38
N SER A 90 -16.72 -1.36 26.01
CA SER A 90 -15.83 -1.23 27.16
C SER A 90 -14.36 -1.54 26.87
N ASN A 91 -14.03 -2.12 25.71
CA ASN A 91 -12.66 -2.47 25.40
C ASN A 91 -12.24 -1.93 24.02
N PRO A 92 -11.71 -0.70 23.97
CA PRO A 92 -11.18 -0.16 22.73
C PRO A 92 -9.95 -0.96 22.30
N LEU A 93 -9.70 -0.99 20.97
CA LEU A 93 -8.46 -1.56 20.41
C LEU A 93 -7.23 -0.90 21.03
N GLU A 94 -6.15 -1.68 21.15
CA GLU A 94 -4.83 -1.13 21.44
C GLU A 94 -4.43 -0.12 20.37
N THR A 95 -3.71 0.91 20.80
CA THR A 95 -3.25 1.98 19.91
C THR A 95 -1.81 2.36 20.27
N ASP A 96 -1.08 2.83 19.26
CA ASP A 96 0.19 3.49 19.47
C ASP A 96 0.03 4.89 20.11
N GLU A 97 1.13 5.56 20.32
CA GLU A 97 1.17 6.92 20.90
C GLU A 97 0.46 7.99 20.05
N ASN A 98 0.30 7.72 18.75
CA ASN A 98 -0.41 8.58 17.80
C ASN A 98 -1.92 8.25 17.72
N GLY A 99 -2.39 7.24 18.43
CA GLY A 99 -3.79 6.79 18.44
C GLY A 99 -4.15 5.82 17.31
N HIS A 100 -3.17 5.32 16.57
CA HIS A 100 -3.37 4.35 15.49
C HIS A 100 -3.40 2.92 16.03
N THR A 101 -4.30 2.10 15.48
CA THR A 101 -4.29 0.65 15.67
C THR A 101 -3.69 0.00 14.43
N ASN A 102 -2.56 -0.71 14.59
CA ASN A 102 -1.85 -1.34 13.49
C ASN A 102 -2.07 -2.86 13.51
N ILE A 103 -2.51 -3.40 12.38
CA ILE A 103 -2.89 -4.81 12.23
C ILE A 103 -2.11 -5.43 11.08
N LEU A 104 -1.45 -6.56 11.34
CA LEU A 104 -0.76 -7.34 10.32
C LEU A 104 -1.73 -8.32 9.65
N LEU A 105 -2.02 -8.11 8.38
CA LEU A 105 -2.88 -8.95 7.55
C LEU A 105 -2.03 -9.91 6.74
N LEU A 106 -2.30 -11.22 6.88
CA LEU A 106 -1.53 -12.29 6.27
C LEU A 106 -2.40 -13.18 5.39
N GLY A 107 -1.95 -13.43 4.17
CA GLY A 107 -2.55 -14.39 3.25
C GLY A 107 -1.62 -15.58 3.01
N THR A 108 -2.13 -16.81 3.17
CA THR A 108 -1.36 -18.05 2.96
C THR A 108 -2.03 -18.96 1.94
N GLY A 109 -1.27 -19.95 1.44
CA GLY A 109 -1.82 -21.03 0.63
C GLY A 109 -2.72 -21.98 1.44
N ASN A 110 -3.23 -23.02 0.77
CA ASN A 110 -4.00 -24.10 1.40
C ASN A 110 -3.09 -25.24 1.84
N ALA A 111 -3.53 -26.04 2.79
CA ALA A 111 -2.77 -27.17 3.37
C ALA A 111 -2.27 -28.20 2.33
N ASN A 112 -2.92 -28.31 1.17
CA ASN A 112 -2.56 -29.25 0.10
C ASN A 112 -1.69 -28.62 -1.01
N HIS A 113 -1.19 -27.40 -0.79
CA HIS A 113 -0.38 -26.67 -1.78
C HIS A 113 1.08 -26.67 -1.35
N ASP A 114 2.02 -26.84 -2.30
CA ASP A 114 3.44 -26.63 -2.02
C ASP A 114 3.64 -25.22 -1.44
N GLY A 115 4.19 -25.12 -0.22
CA GLY A 115 4.31 -23.85 0.49
C GLY A 115 3.03 -23.37 1.20
N ALA A 116 2.19 -24.29 1.64
CA ALA A 116 0.87 -24.06 2.29
C ALA A 116 0.86 -22.95 3.35
N ASN A 117 1.91 -22.85 4.15
CA ASN A 117 2.00 -21.91 5.26
C ASN A 117 2.90 -20.69 4.95
N LEU A 118 3.35 -20.54 3.69
CA LEU A 118 4.06 -19.33 3.29
C LEU A 118 3.10 -18.14 3.27
N THR A 119 3.51 -17.03 3.87
CA THR A 119 2.72 -15.79 3.90
C THR A 119 2.93 -15.00 2.61
N ASP A 120 2.24 -15.40 1.55
CA ASP A 120 2.38 -14.79 0.22
C ASP A 120 1.75 -13.39 0.10
N THR A 121 0.94 -13.00 1.07
CA THR A 121 0.43 -11.64 1.25
C THR A 121 0.77 -11.17 2.65
N ILE A 122 1.44 -10.02 2.75
CA ILE A 122 1.85 -9.38 3.99
C ILE A 122 1.49 -7.90 3.87
N ILE A 123 0.51 -7.44 4.64
CA ILE A 123 0.01 -6.06 4.60
C ILE A 123 -0.11 -5.54 6.04
N VAL A 124 0.45 -4.37 6.32
CA VAL A 124 0.16 -3.64 7.56
C VAL A 124 -0.96 -2.65 7.29
N ALA A 125 -2.03 -2.75 8.06
CA ALA A 125 -3.15 -1.81 8.06
C ALA A 125 -3.10 -0.95 9.32
N SER A 126 -2.93 0.35 9.16
CA SER A 126 -2.95 1.35 10.23
C SER A 126 -4.31 2.05 10.26
N ILE A 127 -4.97 2.05 11.40
CA ILE A 127 -6.34 2.55 11.58
C ILE A 127 -6.31 3.77 12.51
N ASP A 128 -6.59 4.95 11.99
CA ASP A 128 -6.89 6.13 12.81
C ASP A 128 -8.40 6.26 13.01
N LYS A 129 -8.84 6.04 14.24
CA LYS A 129 -10.26 6.15 14.62
C LYS A 129 -10.73 7.59 14.71
N SER A 130 -9.83 8.55 14.89
CA SER A 130 -10.14 9.95 15.09
C SER A 130 -10.49 10.64 13.76
N SER A 131 -9.72 10.40 12.72
CA SER A 131 -9.93 10.92 11.38
C SER A 131 -10.85 10.03 10.52
N GLY A 132 -11.09 8.79 10.96
CA GLY A 132 -11.76 7.79 10.13
C GLY A 132 -10.91 7.34 8.94
N THR A 133 -9.59 7.37 9.10
CA THR A 133 -8.62 7.02 8.05
C THR A 133 -8.08 5.61 8.25
N VAL A 134 -7.75 4.93 7.15
CA VAL A 134 -6.92 3.75 7.18
C VAL A 134 -5.99 3.69 6.02
N ALA A 135 -4.78 3.44 6.37
CA ALA A 135 -3.65 3.33 5.49
C ALA A 135 -3.13 1.89 5.48
N MET A 136 -2.75 1.40 4.31
CA MET A 136 -2.22 0.05 4.13
C MET A 136 -0.89 0.09 3.42
N LEU A 137 0.07 -0.70 3.91
CA LEU A 137 1.36 -0.90 3.28
C LEU A 137 1.61 -2.39 3.03
N SER A 138 1.73 -2.76 1.76
CA SER A 138 2.08 -4.12 1.34
C SER A 138 3.59 -4.31 1.36
N ILE A 139 4.04 -5.42 1.96
CA ILE A 139 5.43 -5.84 2.01
C ILE A 139 5.61 -6.99 1.01
N PRO A 140 6.57 -6.94 0.07
CA PRO A 140 6.82 -8.04 -0.84
C PRO A 140 7.24 -9.31 -0.09
N ARG A 141 6.60 -10.43 -0.42
CA ARG A 141 6.85 -11.75 0.18
C ARG A 141 8.30 -12.23 0.04
N ASP A 142 8.99 -11.74 -0.99
CA ASP A 142 10.37 -12.12 -1.32
C ASP A 142 11.41 -11.19 -0.68
N LEU A 143 11.00 -10.28 0.22
CA LEU A 143 11.90 -9.48 1.02
C LEU A 143 12.77 -10.39 1.88
N TYR A 144 14.10 -10.25 1.74
CA TYR A 144 15.10 -11.06 2.43
C TYR A 144 15.50 -10.33 3.71
N VAL A 145 15.35 -11.01 4.84
CA VAL A 145 15.54 -10.43 6.17
C VAL A 145 16.44 -11.31 7.02
N GLU A 146 17.25 -10.69 7.88
CA GLU A 146 18.06 -11.41 8.84
C GLU A 146 17.27 -11.67 10.11
N ILE A 147 17.28 -12.90 10.60
CA ILE A 147 16.52 -13.33 11.77
C ILE A 147 17.40 -14.14 12.70
N ASP A 148 17.72 -13.56 13.84
CA ASP A 148 18.56 -14.18 14.85
C ASP A 148 17.98 -15.54 15.32
N ALA A 149 16.68 -15.63 15.52
CA ALA A 149 16.00 -16.84 15.96
C ALA A 149 16.08 -18.00 14.95
N LEU A 150 16.36 -17.72 13.67
CA LEU A 150 16.49 -18.71 12.59
C LEU A 150 17.94 -18.83 12.07
N TYR A 151 18.89 -18.25 12.78
CA TYR A 151 20.32 -18.30 12.47
C TYR A 151 20.68 -17.82 11.05
N GLY A 152 20.03 -16.77 10.55
CA GLY A 152 20.44 -16.18 9.30
C GLY A 152 19.34 -15.54 8.47
N TRP A 153 19.66 -15.36 7.19
CA TRP A 153 18.84 -14.67 6.22
C TRP A 153 17.79 -15.57 5.60
N ASN A 154 16.53 -15.12 5.60
CA ASN A 154 15.40 -15.85 5.02
C ASN A 154 14.45 -14.89 4.31
N ARG A 155 13.62 -15.40 3.39
CA ARG A 155 12.51 -14.62 2.83
C ARG A 155 11.44 -14.42 3.90
N ILE A 156 10.92 -13.21 4.00
CA ILE A 156 9.92 -12.85 5.03
C ILE A 156 8.68 -13.76 4.99
N ASN A 157 8.27 -14.24 3.82
CA ASN A 157 7.11 -15.12 3.69
C ASN A 157 7.30 -16.51 4.32
N SER A 158 8.53 -16.95 4.53
CA SER A 158 8.84 -18.25 5.12
C SER A 158 8.95 -18.23 6.65
N LEU A 159 8.97 -17.04 7.27
CA LEU A 159 9.24 -16.91 8.70
C LEU A 159 8.26 -17.65 9.58
N LEU A 160 6.97 -17.52 9.29
CA LEU A 160 5.91 -18.20 10.05
C LEU A 160 6.15 -19.70 10.12
N GLU A 161 6.39 -20.32 8.98
CA GLU A 161 6.61 -21.76 8.86
C GLU A 161 7.94 -22.19 9.46
N LEU A 162 9.04 -21.51 9.13
CA LEU A 162 10.36 -21.86 9.63
C LEU A 162 10.46 -21.74 11.16
N THR A 163 9.88 -20.69 11.72
CA THR A 163 9.83 -20.52 13.18
C THR A 163 9.04 -21.64 13.85
N ALA A 164 7.86 -21.98 13.31
CA ALA A 164 7.06 -23.06 13.86
C ALA A 164 7.78 -24.41 13.79
N GLN A 165 8.47 -24.70 12.68
CA GLN A 165 9.28 -25.92 12.52
C GLN A 165 10.45 -25.95 13.50
N GLN A 166 11.16 -24.83 13.68
CA GLN A 166 12.27 -24.73 14.62
C GLN A 166 11.80 -24.95 16.07
N GLU A 167 10.69 -24.33 16.47
CA GLU A 167 10.09 -24.51 17.80
C GLU A 167 9.69 -25.96 18.06
N MET A 168 9.08 -26.64 17.08
CA MET A 168 8.72 -28.06 17.20
C MET A 168 9.95 -28.97 17.27
N TYR A 169 11.05 -28.60 16.62
CA TYR A 169 12.31 -29.31 16.68
C TYR A 169 12.99 -29.17 18.04
N ASP A 170 13.07 -27.94 18.55
CA ASP A 170 13.74 -27.63 19.83
C ASP A 170 12.94 -28.10 21.05
N ASN A 171 11.61 -28.10 20.96
CA ASN A 171 10.69 -28.54 22.00
C ASN A 171 9.68 -29.55 21.46
N PRO A 172 10.00 -30.85 21.41
CA PRO A 172 9.10 -31.90 20.92
C PRO A 172 7.78 -32.04 21.69
N ALA A 173 7.63 -31.40 22.85
CA ALA A 173 6.41 -31.39 23.64
C ALA A 173 5.46 -30.22 23.30
N ILE A 174 5.91 -29.25 22.50
CA ILE A 174 5.07 -28.12 22.07
C ILE A 174 3.97 -28.61 21.11
N THR A 175 2.78 -28.06 21.24
CA THR A 175 1.74 -28.33 20.25
C THR A 175 1.97 -27.51 18.98
N GLU A 176 1.52 -28.00 17.83
CA GLU A 176 1.60 -27.30 16.57
C GLU A 176 1.01 -25.89 16.67
N GLY A 177 -0.16 -25.73 17.30
CA GLY A 177 -0.78 -24.41 17.50
C GLY A 177 0.09 -23.46 18.33
N GLN A 178 0.80 -23.95 19.35
CA GLN A 178 1.73 -23.13 20.13
C GLN A 178 2.97 -22.74 19.30
N ALA A 179 3.47 -23.66 18.49
CA ALA A 179 4.61 -23.38 17.61
C ALA A 179 4.27 -22.29 16.57
N TYR A 180 3.08 -22.37 15.94
CA TYR A 180 2.62 -21.31 15.04
C TYR A 180 2.36 -19.98 15.77
N THR A 181 1.93 -19.99 17.02
CA THR A 181 1.82 -18.76 17.82
C THR A 181 3.19 -18.05 17.91
N LYS A 182 4.26 -18.81 18.12
CA LYS A 182 5.64 -18.26 18.08
C LYS A 182 6.01 -17.72 16.70
N GLY A 183 5.63 -18.41 15.64
CA GLY A 183 5.81 -17.95 14.28
C GLY A 183 5.13 -16.59 14.00
N TYR A 184 3.90 -16.41 14.48
CA TYR A 184 3.22 -15.11 14.38
C TYR A 184 3.92 -14.02 15.20
N GLU A 185 4.36 -14.33 16.43
CA GLU A 185 5.12 -13.39 17.26
C GLU A 185 6.38 -12.89 16.53
N ILE A 186 7.21 -13.80 16.00
CA ILE A 186 8.44 -13.46 15.29
C ILE A 186 8.16 -12.67 14.02
N LEU A 187 7.18 -13.09 13.20
CA LEU A 187 6.82 -12.36 11.98
C LEU A 187 6.30 -10.96 12.29
N THR A 188 5.45 -10.81 13.30
CA THR A 188 4.91 -9.53 13.75
C THR A 188 6.03 -8.60 14.23
N GLN A 189 6.95 -9.12 15.06
CA GLN A 189 8.11 -8.38 15.54
C GLN A 189 9.01 -7.95 14.38
N THR A 190 9.33 -8.85 13.45
CA THR A 190 10.17 -8.55 12.28
C THR A 190 9.56 -7.43 11.43
N VAL A 191 8.25 -7.49 11.15
CA VAL A 191 7.56 -6.43 10.42
C VAL A 191 7.59 -5.11 11.19
N SER A 192 7.36 -5.16 12.50
CA SER A 192 7.43 -3.97 13.36
C SER A 192 8.82 -3.33 13.34
N GLU A 193 9.90 -4.11 13.36
CA GLU A 193 11.28 -3.62 13.29
C GLU A 193 11.62 -3.01 11.92
N ILE A 194 11.20 -3.67 10.82
CA ILE A 194 11.41 -3.17 9.45
C ILE A 194 10.74 -1.81 9.24
N LEU A 195 9.51 -1.65 9.74
CA LEU A 195 8.71 -0.44 9.53
C LEU A 195 8.89 0.60 10.65
N ASN A 196 9.47 0.22 11.79
CA ASN A 196 9.52 0.99 13.04
C ASN A 196 8.12 1.48 13.48
N ILE A 197 7.12 0.60 13.34
CA ILE A 197 5.72 0.86 13.72
C ILE A 197 5.26 -0.32 14.59
N PRO A 198 4.69 -0.07 15.79
CA PRO A 198 4.17 -1.15 16.62
C PRO A 198 3.00 -1.86 15.93
N ILE A 199 3.02 -3.17 15.91
CA ILE A 199 1.93 -4.00 15.40
C ILE A 199 1.16 -4.55 16.60
N HIS A 200 -0.13 -4.23 16.70
CA HIS A 200 -0.96 -4.57 17.86
C HIS A 200 -1.66 -5.92 17.70
N TYR A 201 -2.01 -6.26 16.46
CA TYR A 201 -2.76 -7.48 16.15
C TYR A 201 -2.31 -8.09 14.83
N TYR A 202 -2.58 -9.40 14.67
CA TYR A 202 -2.49 -10.04 13.37
C TYR A 202 -3.79 -10.73 12.97
N ALA A 203 -3.98 -10.94 11.68
CA ALA A 203 -5.06 -11.72 11.10
C ALA A 203 -4.56 -12.48 9.86
N ARG A 204 -4.69 -13.80 9.88
CA ARG A 204 -4.28 -14.67 8.77
C ARG A 204 -5.48 -15.36 8.15
N ILE A 205 -5.55 -15.39 6.81
CA ILE A 205 -6.51 -16.16 6.03
C ILE A 205 -5.81 -16.99 4.96
N ASN A 206 -6.29 -18.21 4.70
CA ASN A 206 -5.82 -19.00 3.57
C ASN A 206 -6.78 -18.89 2.36
N PHE A 207 -6.43 -19.52 1.24
CA PHE A 207 -7.22 -19.45 0.01
C PHE A 207 -8.64 -20.01 0.17
N ASP A 208 -8.80 -21.13 0.92
CA ASP A 208 -10.13 -21.70 1.18
C ASP A 208 -10.99 -20.75 2.01
N GLY A 209 -10.41 -20.11 3.03
CA GLY A 209 -11.12 -19.10 3.81
C GLY A 209 -11.55 -17.90 2.97
N PHE A 210 -10.70 -17.46 2.06
CA PHE A 210 -11.03 -16.37 1.14
C PHE A 210 -12.20 -16.75 0.22
N THR A 211 -12.14 -17.91 -0.44
CA THR A 211 -13.22 -18.38 -1.32
C THR A 211 -14.52 -18.57 -0.55
N GLN A 212 -14.46 -19.17 0.65
CA GLN A 212 -15.63 -19.36 1.51
C GLN A 212 -16.27 -18.05 1.93
N ILE A 213 -15.48 -16.99 2.18
CA ILE A 213 -16.02 -15.65 2.47
C ILE A 213 -16.83 -15.13 1.29
N VAL A 214 -16.23 -15.16 0.11
CA VAL A 214 -16.88 -14.64 -1.10
C VAL A 214 -18.16 -15.41 -1.41
N ASP A 215 -18.12 -16.74 -1.32
CA ASP A 215 -19.29 -17.59 -1.57
C ASP A 215 -20.38 -17.41 -0.51
N ALA A 216 -20.02 -17.24 0.78
CA ALA A 216 -20.98 -17.02 1.86
C ALA A 216 -21.73 -15.69 1.76
N ILE A 217 -21.19 -14.73 1.00
CA ILE A 217 -21.87 -13.46 0.66
C ILE A 217 -22.50 -13.49 -0.73
N GLU A 218 -22.68 -14.69 -1.31
CA GLU A 218 -23.30 -14.88 -2.62
C GLU A 218 -22.50 -14.28 -3.80
N GLY A 219 -21.17 -14.31 -3.71
CA GLY A 219 -20.26 -13.74 -4.71
C GLY A 219 -20.16 -12.22 -4.64
N ILE A 220 -19.32 -11.66 -5.50
CA ILE A 220 -19.02 -10.22 -5.56
C ILE A 220 -19.13 -9.69 -6.99
N ASP A 221 -19.51 -8.41 -7.12
CA ASP A 221 -19.56 -7.74 -8.42
C ASP A 221 -18.35 -6.81 -8.55
N VAL A 222 -17.47 -7.09 -9.52
CA VAL A 222 -16.22 -6.34 -9.75
C VAL A 222 -16.32 -5.59 -11.07
N ASP A 223 -16.04 -4.28 -11.06
CA ASP A 223 -15.90 -3.49 -12.29
C ASP A 223 -14.47 -3.61 -12.81
N VAL A 224 -14.30 -4.47 -13.82
CA VAL A 224 -13.00 -4.79 -14.43
C VAL A 224 -12.65 -3.71 -15.43
N GLU A 225 -11.66 -2.88 -15.10
CA GLU A 225 -11.25 -1.73 -15.93
C GLU A 225 -10.47 -2.15 -17.19
N GLU A 226 -9.66 -3.21 -17.08
CA GLU A 226 -8.83 -3.76 -18.16
C GLU A 226 -8.98 -5.27 -18.21
N ALA A 227 -9.17 -5.82 -19.40
CA ALA A 227 -9.28 -7.27 -19.56
C ALA A 227 -8.02 -7.97 -19.05
N LEU A 228 -8.22 -9.05 -18.29
CA LEU A 228 -7.15 -9.87 -17.76
C LEU A 228 -7.02 -11.13 -18.60
N TYR A 229 -5.83 -11.38 -19.13
CA TYR A 229 -5.49 -12.60 -19.84
C TYR A 229 -4.22 -13.21 -19.26
N ASP A 230 -4.36 -14.33 -18.57
CA ASP A 230 -3.26 -15.05 -17.94
C ASP A 230 -3.19 -16.49 -18.49
N PRO A 231 -2.34 -16.75 -19.50
CA PRO A 231 -2.23 -18.08 -20.11
C PRO A 231 -1.41 -19.05 -19.26
N LEU A 232 -0.71 -18.56 -18.24
CA LEU A 232 0.19 -19.32 -17.37
C LEU A 232 -0.32 -19.36 -15.92
N TYR A 233 -1.64 -19.24 -15.74
CA TYR A 233 -2.21 -19.42 -14.41
C TYR A 233 -2.05 -20.89 -13.97
N PRO A 234 -1.60 -21.18 -12.73
CA PRO A 234 -1.46 -22.56 -12.25
C PRO A 234 -2.79 -23.33 -12.36
N ALA A 235 -2.73 -24.59 -12.77
CA ALA A 235 -3.93 -25.44 -12.86
C ALA A 235 -4.48 -25.75 -11.46
N ASP A 236 -5.81 -25.88 -11.35
CA ASP A 236 -6.50 -26.09 -10.07
C ASP A 236 -6.39 -27.54 -9.57
N ASP A 237 -5.87 -28.46 -10.38
CA ASP A 237 -5.76 -29.90 -10.09
C ASP A 237 -4.51 -30.27 -9.27
N GLY A 238 -3.73 -29.28 -8.82
CA GLY A 238 -2.48 -29.49 -8.08
C GLY A 238 -1.33 -30.04 -8.93
N SER A 239 -1.48 -30.09 -10.26
CA SER A 239 -0.41 -30.44 -11.18
C SER A 239 0.54 -29.24 -11.39
N ILE A 240 1.69 -29.50 -12.03
CA ILE A 240 2.60 -28.44 -12.51
C ILE A 240 2.13 -27.81 -13.84
N ALA A 241 0.90 -28.15 -14.29
CA ALA A 241 0.33 -27.62 -15.50
C ALA A 241 -0.17 -26.19 -15.32
N TYR A 242 -0.36 -25.52 -16.45
CA TYR A 242 -0.93 -24.17 -16.50
C TYR A 242 -2.28 -24.22 -17.22
N GLN A 243 -3.17 -23.30 -16.85
CA GLN A 243 -4.45 -23.07 -17.51
C GLN A 243 -4.57 -21.61 -17.91
N THR A 244 -5.38 -21.33 -18.92
CA THR A 244 -5.67 -19.95 -19.28
C THR A 244 -6.78 -19.40 -18.38
N PHE A 245 -6.51 -18.32 -17.69
CA PHE A 245 -7.52 -17.55 -16.97
C PHE A 245 -7.78 -16.23 -17.70
N PHE A 246 -9.06 -15.97 -17.99
CA PHE A 246 -9.49 -14.78 -18.73
C PHE A 246 -10.68 -14.12 -18.04
N VAL A 247 -10.62 -12.78 -17.94
CA VAL A 247 -11.71 -11.94 -17.45
C VAL A 247 -11.87 -10.75 -18.40
N ASP A 248 -13.08 -10.50 -18.87
CA ASP A 248 -13.39 -9.39 -19.78
C ASP A 248 -13.60 -8.07 -19.02
N VAL A 249 -13.57 -6.96 -19.74
CA VAL A 249 -13.81 -5.61 -19.23
C VAL A 249 -15.27 -5.42 -18.82
N GLY A 250 -15.51 -4.59 -17.80
CA GLY A 250 -16.82 -4.18 -17.31
C GLY A 250 -17.24 -4.90 -16.05
N LEU A 251 -18.51 -4.76 -15.67
CA LEU A 251 -19.04 -5.34 -14.44
C LEU A 251 -19.16 -6.87 -14.58
N GLN A 252 -18.41 -7.59 -13.77
CA GLN A 252 -18.34 -9.03 -13.74
C GLN A 252 -18.78 -9.54 -12.37
N HIS A 253 -19.52 -10.65 -12.34
CA HIS A 253 -19.86 -11.35 -11.10
C HIS A 253 -18.87 -12.48 -10.86
N PHE A 254 -18.20 -12.47 -9.70
CA PHE A 254 -17.20 -13.46 -9.31
C PHE A 254 -17.72 -14.29 -8.13
N ASP A 255 -17.62 -15.60 -8.25
CA ASP A 255 -17.60 -16.51 -7.11
C ASP A 255 -16.24 -16.48 -6.40
N GLY A 256 -16.09 -17.24 -5.32
CA GLY A 256 -14.87 -17.26 -4.52
C GLY A 256 -13.63 -17.68 -5.31
N ASP A 257 -13.75 -18.66 -6.19
CA ASP A 257 -12.65 -19.16 -7.00
C ASP A 257 -12.21 -18.13 -8.05
N THR A 258 -13.15 -17.55 -8.76
CA THR A 258 -12.87 -16.51 -9.76
C THR A 258 -12.27 -15.27 -9.13
N ALA A 259 -12.78 -14.84 -7.97
CA ALA A 259 -12.24 -13.72 -7.21
C ALA A 259 -10.80 -13.98 -6.77
N LEU A 260 -10.50 -15.19 -6.29
CA LEU A 260 -9.14 -15.59 -5.88
C LEU A 260 -8.19 -15.59 -7.09
N LYS A 261 -8.60 -16.18 -8.21
CA LYS A 261 -7.80 -16.19 -9.45
C LYS A 261 -7.52 -14.78 -9.96
N TYR A 262 -8.51 -13.91 -9.96
CA TYR A 262 -8.37 -12.51 -10.37
C TYR A 262 -7.38 -11.74 -9.50
N ALA A 263 -7.42 -11.95 -8.18
CA ALA A 263 -6.50 -11.31 -7.24
C ALA A 263 -5.07 -11.84 -7.31
N ARG A 264 -4.86 -13.10 -7.78
CA ARG A 264 -3.55 -13.79 -7.81
C ARG A 264 -2.84 -13.74 -9.14
N SER A 265 -3.55 -13.56 -10.25
CA SER A 265 -2.98 -13.58 -11.61
C SER A 265 -1.83 -12.56 -11.79
N ARG A 266 -0.77 -12.96 -12.54
CA ARG A 266 0.48 -12.18 -12.68
C ARG A 266 0.89 -11.89 -14.12
N GLU A 267 0.50 -12.72 -15.09
CA GLU A 267 1.20 -12.85 -16.37
C GLU A 267 1.11 -11.66 -17.34
N THR A 268 0.11 -10.81 -17.26
CA THR A 268 -0.05 -9.73 -18.24
C THR A 268 0.12 -8.33 -17.67
N THR A 269 0.47 -8.24 -16.38
CA THR A 269 0.40 -6.95 -15.69
C THR A 269 1.50 -6.82 -14.64
N SER A 270 1.93 -5.57 -14.37
CA SER A 270 2.90 -5.25 -13.32
C SER A 270 2.35 -5.60 -11.93
N ASP A 271 3.24 -5.67 -10.92
CA ASP A 271 2.84 -5.81 -9.50
C ASP A 271 1.88 -4.70 -9.05
N PHE A 272 1.96 -3.52 -9.66
CA PHE A 272 1.02 -2.42 -9.45
C PHE A 272 -0.41 -2.80 -9.89
N SER A 273 -0.56 -3.45 -11.05
CA SER A 273 -1.86 -3.93 -11.54
C SER A 273 -2.44 -5.04 -10.66
N ARG A 274 -1.58 -5.90 -10.08
CA ARG A 274 -2.02 -6.91 -9.10
C ARG A 274 -2.56 -6.26 -7.83
N SER A 275 -1.86 -5.29 -7.26
CA SER A 275 -2.33 -4.55 -6.09
C SER A 275 -3.67 -3.86 -6.36
N LYS A 276 -3.86 -3.29 -7.55
CA LYS A 276 -5.13 -2.69 -7.97
C LYS A 276 -6.25 -3.71 -8.04
N ARG A 277 -6.02 -4.91 -8.62
CA ARG A 277 -7.02 -5.99 -8.65
C ARG A 277 -7.37 -6.49 -7.24
N GLN A 278 -6.40 -6.67 -6.38
CA GLN A 278 -6.64 -7.01 -4.97
C GLN A 278 -7.52 -5.96 -4.28
N GLN A 279 -7.27 -4.69 -4.53
CA GLN A 279 -8.13 -3.61 -4.05
C GLN A 279 -9.55 -3.69 -4.62
N GLN A 280 -9.72 -3.95 -5.91
CA GLN A 280 -11.05 -4.10 -6.53
C GLN A 280 -11.83 -5.25 -5.91
N VAL A 281 -11.20 -6.40 -5.71
CA VAL A 281 -11.81 -7.59 -5.08
C VAL A 281 -12.17 -7.32 -3.62
N LEU A 282 -11.20 -6.86 -2.87
CA LEU A 282 -11.45 -6.39 -1.53
C LEU A 282 -12.61 -5.41 -1.58
N ASN A 283 -12.69 -4.47 -2.43
CA ASN A 283 -13.76 -3.57 -2.68
C ASN A 283 -15.06 -4.30 -2.93
N ALA A 284 -15.25 -5.18 -3.83
CA ALA A 284 -16.46 -5.88 -4.11
C ALA A 284 -16.95 -6.74 -2.90
N ILE A 285 -16.14 -7.47 -2.15
CA ILE A 285 -16.49 -8.18 -0.92
C ILE A 285 -17.22 -7.25 0.07
N LYS A 286 -16.79 -6.06 0.34
CA LYS A 286 -17.38 -5.09 1.28
C LYS A 286 -18.74 -4.61 0.88
N GLU A 287 -18.82 -4.07 -0.33
CA GLU A 287 -20.10 -3.56 -0.80
C GLU A 287 -21.15 -4.65 -0.65
N LYS A 288 -20.78 -5.87 -0.99
CA LYS A 288 -21.67 -7.01 -0.85
C LYS A 288 -21.99 -7.30 0.62
N ALA A 289 -20.99 -7.36 1.50
CA ALA A 289 -21.20 -7.63 2.92
C ALA A 289 -22.03 -6.54 3.61
N LEU A 290 -21.84 -5.27 3.26
CA LEU A 290 -22.65 -4.16 3.74
C LEU A 290 -24.09 -4.27 3.22
N SER A 291 -24.27 -4.52 1.92
CA SER A 291 -25.59 -4.62 1.30
C SER A 291 -26.42 -5.74 1.91
N LEU A 292 -25.78 -6.85 2.27
CA LEU A 292 -26.42 -7.99 2.94
C LEU A 292 -26.61 -7.78 4.45
N GLY A 293 -26.09 -6.68 5.02
CA GLY A 293 -26.15 -6.39 6.45
C GLY A 293 -25.41 -7.42 7.30
N VAL A 294 -24.34 -8.03 6.78
CA VAL A 294 -23.55 -9.05 7.49
C VAL A 294 -22.86 -8.42 8.69
N LEU A 295 -22.31 -7.21 8.53
CA LEU A 295 -21.59 -6.50 9.59
C LEU A 295 -22.50 -5.97 10.71
N THR A 296 -23.79 -5.78 10.42
CA THR A 296 -24.78 -5.28 11.38
C THR A 296 -25.61 -6.38 12.04
N SER A 297 -25.49 -7.64 11.58
CA SER A 297 -26.24 -8.79 12.08
C SER A 297 -25.33 -9.82 12.75
N PRO A 298 -25.35 -9.96 14.08
CA PRO A 298 -24.57 -10.97 14.81
C PRO A 298 -24.83 -12.42 14.33
N THR A 299 -26.05 -12.72 13.94
CA THR A 299 -26.40 -14.06 13.43
C THR A 299 -25.74 -14.33 12.07
N LYS A 300 -25.77 -13.36 11.16
CA LYS A 300 -25.10 -13.48 9.84
C LYS A 300 -23.58 -13.55 10.00
N LEU A 301 -23.03 -12.75 10.89
CA LEU A 301 -21.61 -12.75 11.23
C LEU A 301 -21.21 -14.13 11.81
N LYS A 302 -22.03 -14.72 12.69
CA LYS A 302 -21.79 -16.06 13.24
C LYS A 302 -21.86 -17.15 12.17
N ASN A 303 -22.83 -17.05 11.25
CA ASN A 303 -22.96 -18.02 10.15
C ASN A 303 -21.75 -17.98 9.22
N LEU A 304 -21.27 -16.79 8.91
CA LEU A 304 -20.08 -16.62 8.10
C LEU A 304 -18.83 -17.17 8.80
N TYR A 305 -18.69 -16.91 10.10
CA TYR A 305 -17.67 -17.51 10.93
C TYR A 305 -17.67 -19.05 10.87
N ASN A 306 -18.84 -19.66 11.05
CA ASN A 306 -18.96 -21.11 10.99
C ASN A 306 -18.59 -21.67 9.60
N ALA A 307 -18.79 -20.89 8.54
CA ALA A 307 -18.44 -21.26 7.17
C ALA A 307 -16.91 -21.29 6.95
N ILE A 308 -16.16 -20.38 7.60
CA ILE A 308 -14.72 -20.24 7.34
C ILE A 308 -13.87 -21.14 8.25
N GLY A 309 -14.37 -21.46 9.44
CA GLY A 309 -13.78 -22.45 10.34
C GLY A 309 -12.27 -22.30 10.57
N ASP A 310 -11.47 -23.34 10.23
CA ASP A 310 -10.02 -23.41 10.50
C ASP A 310 -9.16 -22.60 9.51
N ASN A 311 -9.80 -21.97 8.50
CA ASN A 311 -9.12 -21.22 7.45
C ASN A 311 -8.72 -19.79 7.86
N PHE A 312 -9.04 -19.40 9.09
CA PHE A 312 -8.70 -18.09 9.64
C PHE A 312 -8.07 -18.20 11.05
N THR A 313 -7.13 -17.30 11.34
CA THR A 313 -6.47 -17.21 12.66
C THR A 313 -6.20 -15.74 12.99
N SER A 314 -6.43 -15.33 14.24
CA SER A 314 -6.15 -13.98 14.75
C SER A 314 -5.95 -14.00 16.26
N ASP A 315 -5.29 -12.99 16.79
CA ASP A 315 -5.15 -12.72 18.23
C ASP A 315 -6.15 -11.69 18.77
N LEU A 316 -6.98 -11.09 17.90
CA LEU A 316 -8.05 -10.18 18.33
C LEU A 316 -9.05 -10.93 19.22
N THR A 317 -9.49 -10.30 20.28
CA THR A 317 -10.60 -10.76 21.12
C THR A 317 -11.95 -10.52 20.44
N TRP A 318 -13.00 -11.20 20.93
CA TRP A 318 -14.35 -10.99 20.41
C TRP A 318 -14.83 -9.52 20.57
N GLU A 319 -14.52 -8.92 21.72
CA GLU A 319 -14.86 -7.56 22.05
C GLU A 319 -14.23 -6.55 21.07
N GLU A 320 -12.99 -6.77 20.70
CA GLU A 320 -12.24 -5.93 19.74
C GLU A 320 -12.80 -6.03 18.34
N ILE A 321 -13.32 -7.19 17.96
CA ILE A 321 -13.94 -7.36 16.64
C ILE A 321 -15.32 -6.71 16.57
N VAL A 322 -16.12 -6.93 17.59
CA VAL A 322 -17.41 -6.24 17.66
C VAL A 322 -17.18 -4.72 17.65
N TYR A 323 -16.11 -4.27 18.29
CA TYR A 323 -15.72 -2.86 18.24
C TYR A 323 -15.33 -2.43 16.81
N LEU A 324 -14.47 -3.20 16.12
CA LEU A 324 -14.09 -2.95 14.72
C LEU A 324 -15.32 -2.92 13.80
N ALA A 325 -16.21 -3.91 13.93
CA ALA A 325 -17.45 -3.96 13.15
C ALA A 325 -18.31 -2.72 13.34
N LYS A 326 -18.39 -2.23 14.59
CA LYS A 326 -19.15 -1.04 14.93
C LYS A 326 -18.58 0.26 14.38
N ILE A 327 -17.25 0.40 14.38
CA ILE A 327 -16.60 1.60 13.85
C ILE A 327 -16.48 1.58 12.32
N ALA A 328 -16.80 0.43 11.68
CA ALA A 328 -16.72 0.27 10.23
C ALA A 328 -17.50 1.31 9.44
N ASP A 329 -18.64 1.75 9.96
CA ASP A 329 -19.46 2.79 9.35
C ASP A 329 -18.81 4.19 9.35
N LYS A 330 -17.84 4.40 10.23
CA LYS A 330 -17.17 5.70 10.37
C LYS A 330 -16.09 5.93 9.34
N PHE A 331 -15.59 4.86 8.75
CA PHE A 331 -14.52 4.96 7.79
C PHE A 331 -15.06 5.25 6.41
N GLU A 332 -14.87 6.47 5.98
CA GLU A 332 -15.24 6.89 4.65
C GLU A 332 -14.19 6.44 3.63
N ARG A 333 -14.62 6.21 2.41
CA ARG A 333 -13.81 5.64 1.36
C ARG A 333 -12.67 6.54 0.87
N ASP A 334 -12.89 7.86 0.81
CA ASP A 334 -11.88 8.81 0.36
C ASP A 334 -10.72 8.94 1.37
N HIS A 335 -10.86 8.33 2.55
CA HIS A 335 -9.83 8.26 3.59
C HIS A 335 -9.14 6.90 3.64
N MET A 336 -9.06 6.23 2.50
CA MET A 336 -8.48 4.90 2.40
C MET A 336 -7.35 4.89 1.41
N TYR A 337 -6.19 4.53 1.89
CA TYR A 337 -4.96 4.60 1.16
C TYR A 337 -4.28 3.24 1.13
N SER A 338 -3.61 2.91 0.03
CA SER A 338 -2.86 1.66 -0.08
C SER A 338 -1.61 1.89 -0.91
N TRP A 339 -0.50 1.44 -0.39
CA TRP A 339 0.81 1.50 -1.01
C TRP A 339 1.53 0.16 -0.89
N GLY A 340 2.66 0.03 -1.56
CA GLY A 340 3.49 -1.18 -1.48
C GLY A 340 4.95 -0.88 -1.70
N LEU A 341 5.81 -1.59 -0.98
CA LEU A 341 7.24 -1.61 -1.26
C LEU A 341 7.50 -2.34 -2.58
N ASN A 342 8.44 -1.87 -3.36
CA ASN A 342 8.80 -2.47 -4.65
C ASN A 342 10.28 -2.20 -5.00
N ASP A 343 10.74 -2.80 -6.10
CA ASP A 343 12.12 -2.72 -6.58
C ASP A 343 12.35 -1.73 -7.74
N ASN A 344 11.38 -0.88 -8.02
CA ASN A 344 11.54 0.18 -9.01
C ASN A 344 11.94 1.50 -8.34
N PRO A 345 13.22 1.90 -8.34
CA PRO A 345 13.71 3.11 -7.66
C PRO A 345 13.18 4.42 -8.26
N LEU A 346 12.42 4.36 -9.35
CA LEU A 346 11.80 5.50 -10.03
C LEU A 346 10.28 5.56 -9.79
N SER A 347 9.78 4.82 -8.82
CA SER A 347 8.37 4.82 -8.44
C SER A 347 8.22 4.95 -6.92
N MET A 348 7.03 5.35 -6.49
CA MET A 348 6.65 5.34 -5.09
C MET A 348 6.79 3.93 -4.49
N GLY A 349 7.38 3.82 -3.31
CA GLY A 349 7.67 2.54 -2.65
C GLY A 349 8.93 1.83 -3.15
N GLY A 350 9.72 2.44 -4.05
CA GLY A 350 10.91 1.87 -4.67
C GLY A 350 12.14 1.86 -3.77
N PHE A 351 12.09 1.14 -2.67
CA PHE A 351 13.14 1.04 -1.65
C PHE A 351 13.90 -0.28 -1.66
N LEU A 352 13.56 -1.17 -2.58
CA LEU A 352 14.16 -2.49 -2.67
C LEU A 352 14.90 -2.66 -4.00
N TYR A 353 15.78 -3.65 -4.06
CA TYR A 353 16.43 -4.06 -5.30
C TYR A 353 16.55 -5.57 -5.39
N THR A 354 16.65 -6.08 -6.62
CA THR A 354 16.94 -7.48 -6.89
C THR A 354 18.48 -7.65 -6.98
N PRO A 355 19.11 -8.38 -6.05
CA PRO A 355 20.56 -8.64 -6.13
C PRO A 355 20.90 -9.49 -7.36
N PRO A 356 22.15 -9.39 -7.91
CA PRO A 356 22.64 -10.32 -8.92
C PRO A 356 22.51 -11.77 -8.42
N ARG A 357 22.02 -12.68 -9.27
CA ARG A 357 21.77 -14.08 -8.93
C ARG A 357 22.60 -15.01 -9.79
N GLU A 358 23.04 -16.12 -9.21
CA GLU A 358 23.54 -17.27 -9.95
C GLU A 358 22.39 -18.14 -10.47
N GLU A 359 22.67 -19.01 -11.44
CA GLU A 359 21.66 -19.94 -11.96
C GLU A 359 21.25 -20.93 -10.86
N GLY A 360 19.96 -20.91 -10.49
CA GLY A 360 19.40 -21.76 -9.42
C GLY A 360 19.11 -21.02 -8.11
N ASP A 361 19.56 -19.78 -7.95
CA ASP A 361 19.24 -18.98 -6.77
C ASP A 361 17.76 -18.60 -6.72
N ALA A 362 17.19 -18.66 -5.53
CA ALA A 362 15.82 -18.19 -5.31
C ALA A 362 15.74 -16.66 -5.49
N PHE A 363 14.61 -16.19 -6.04
CA PHE A 363 14.33 -14.75 -6.14
C PHE A 363 14.29 -14.13 -4.75
N SER A 364 14.97 -13.01 -4.56
CA SER A 364 14.99 -12.25 -3.31
C SER A 364 15.03 -10.75 -3.58
N LEU A 365 14.53 -9.98 -2.65
CA LEU A 365 14.59 -8.52 -2.64
C LEU A 365 15.36 -8.07 -1.41
N LEU A 366 16.24 -7.10 -1.57
CA LEU A 366 17.01 -6.50 -0.48
C LEU A 366 16.71 -5.00 -0.39
N PRO A 367 16.77 -4.39 0.80
CA PRO A 367 16.66 -2.96 0.95
C PRO A 367 17.89 -2.25 0.38
N TYR A 368 17.71 -1.08 -0.23
CA TYR A 368 18.85 -0.23 -0.63
C TYR A 368 19.61 0.30 0.59
N VAL A 369 18.92 0.54 1.69
CA VAL A 369 19.46 1.02 2.95
C VAL A 369 19.32 -0.07 4.00
N ASN A 370 20.44 -0.69 4.39
CA ASN A 370 20.45 -1.90 5.22
C ASN A 370 19.82 -1.74 6.60
N ASP A 371 19.76 -0.51 7.14
CA ASP A 371 19.13 -0.21 8.44
C ASP A 371 17.62 0.11 8.31
N TYR A 372 17.02 -0.11 7.14
CA TYR A 372 15.62 0.16 6.82
C TYR A 372 15.16 1.60 7.05
N SER A 373 16.06 2.55 7.32
CA SER A 373 15.68 3.91 7.74
C SER A 373 14.87 4.69 6.70
N ASP A 374 15.05 4.42 5.41
CA ASP A 374 14.23 4.98 4.32
C ASP A 374 12.84 4.30 4.24
N ILE A 375 12.77 2.99 4.45
CA ILE A 375 11.50 2.23 4.54
C ILE A 375 10.72 2.68 5.78
N GLN A 376 11.38 2.88 6.92
CA GLN A 376 10.76 3.37 8.16
C GLN A 376 10.17 4.76 7.97
N LEU A 377 10.92 5.67 7.33
CA LEU A 377 10.41 6.99 6.99
C LEU A 377 9.21 6.93 6.03
N PHE A 378 9.25 6.04 5.04
CA PHE A 378 8.14 5.81 4.13
C PHE A 378 6.92 5.22 4.85
N ALA A 379 7.11 4.24 5.72
CA ALA A 379 6.05 3.64 6.52
C ALA A 379 5.38 4.69 7.43
N ASN A 380 6.17 5.53 8.09
CA ASN A 380 5.65 6.65 8.88
C ASN A 380 4.80 7.59 8.03
N LEU A 381 5.30 8.01 6.87
CA LEU A 381 4.59 8.89 5.94
C LEU A 381 3.26 8.28 5.49
N VAL A 382 3.26 7.04 5.00
CA VAL A 382 2.08 6.46 4.37
C VAL A 382 1.09 5.85 5.35
N LEU A 383 1.53 5.36 6.51
CA LEU A 383 0.67 4.72 7.49
C LEU A 383 0.15 5.70 8.55
N LEU A 384 0.96 6.69 8.94
CA LEU A 384 0.58 7.62 10.00
C LEU A 384 0.18 9.02 9.49
N HIS A 385 0.61 9.39 8.27
CA HIS A 385 0.36 10.70 7.65
C HIS A 385 -0.17 10.60 6.21
N PRO A 386 -1.19 9.75 5.94
CA PRO A 386 -1.72 9.55 4.59
C PRO A 386 -2.31 10.84 3.97
N GLU A 387 -2.72 11.81 4.79
CA GLU A 387 -3.20 13.12 4.39
C GLU A 387 -2.17 13.91 3.57
N VAL A 388 -0.88 13.68 3.79
CA VAL A 388 0.22 14.30 3.03
C VAL A 388 0.07 14.06 1.53
N HIS A 389 -0.29 12.82 1.14
CA HIS A 389 -0.55 12.47 -0.25
C HIS A 389 -1.95 12.86 -0.71
N ALA A 390 -2.94 12.83 0.18
CA ALA A 390 -4.31 13.22 -0.12
C ALA A 390 -4.42 14.71 -0.50
N ALA A 391 -3.52 15.55 -0.01
CA ALA A 391 -3.46 16.98 -0.34
C ALA A 391 -3.22 17.24 -1.85
N GLY A 392 -2.64 16.26 -2.59
CA GLY A 392 -2.40 16.36 -4.02
C GLY A 392 -1.46 17.50 -4.42
N THR A 393 -0.61 17.96 -3.49
CA THR A 393 0.32 19.08 -3.70
C THR A 393 1.38 18.73 -4.74
N THR A 394 1.58 19.59 -5.72
CA THR A 394 2.56 19.44 -6.78
C THR A 394 3.81 20.27 -6.53
N TYR A 395 4.96 19.71 -6.87
CA TYR A 395 6.27 20.31 -6.60
C TYR A 395 7.08 20.54 -7.88
N GLN A 396 7.84 21.62 -7.89
CA GLN A 396 8.94 21.84 -8.83
C GLN A 396 10.25 21.91 -8.06
N VAL A 397 11.26 21.16 -8.49
CA VAL A 397 12.59 21.12 -7.87
C VAL A 397 13.61 21.83 -8.73
N LEU A 398 14.24 22.86 -8.19
CA LEU A 398 15.23 23.66 -8.89
C LEU A 398 16.59 23.61 -8.15
N ASN A 399 17.64 23.39 -8.92
CA ASN A 399 19.01 23.43 -8.44
C ASN A 399 19.54 24.88 -8.44
N GLY A 400 19.59 25.51 -7.30
CA GLY A 400 20.18 26.84 -7.06
C GLY A 400 21.69 26.83 -6.82
N THR A 401 22.39 25.71 -7.10
CA THR A 401 23.81 25.56 -6.85
C THR A 401 24.60 25.26 -8.12
N THR A 402 25.93 25.33 -8.05
CA THR A 402 26.80 24.98 -9.17
C THR A 402 27.05 23.47 -9.31
N ARG A 403 26.69 22.65 -8.28
CA ARG A 403 26.82 21.20 -8.35
C ARG A 403 25.81 20.63 -9.34
N ASN A 404 26.28 19.78 -10.26
CA ASN A 404 25.43 19.12 -11.24
C ASN A 404 24.61 17.99 -10.60
N GLY A 405 23.40 17.75 -11.13
CA GLY A 405 22.58 16.60 -10.77
C GLY A 405 21.77 16.76 -9.47
N VAL A 406 21.87 17.86 -8.72
CA VAL A 406 21.15 18.05 -7.45
C VAL A 406 19.64 17.90 -7.65
N ALA A 407 19.03 18.64 -8.58
CA ALA A 407 17.58 18.57 -8.80
C ALA A 407 17.09 17.18 -9.27
N SER A 408 17.87 16.48 -10.11
CA SER A 408 17.47 15.13 -10.58
C SER A 408 17.61 14.07 -9.47
N GLN A 409 18.63 14.16 -8.63
CA GLN A 409 18.77 13.26 -7.48
C GLN A 409 17.65 13.48 -6.46
N THR A 410 17.32 14.74 -6.21
CA THR A 410 16.18 15.10 -5.32
C THR A 410 14.86 14.64 -5.91
N LEU A 411 14.64 14.79 -7.22
CA LEU A 411 13.46 14.24 -7.90
C LEU A 411 13.31 12.73 -7.61
N TYR A 412 14.35 11.93 -7.84
CA TYR A 412 14.27 10.48 -7.63
C TYR A 412 14.10 10.12 -6.16
N TYR A 413 14.67 10.92 -5.26
CA TYR A 413 14.46 10.78 -3.83
C TYR A 413 12.98 11.02 -3.47
N LEU A 414 12.39 12.14 -3.88
CA LEU A 414 11.01 12.51 -3.55
C LEU A 414 9.95 11.61 -4.20
N ILE A 415 10.16 11.16 -5.44
CA ILE A 415 9.24 10.24 -6.13
C ILE A 415 9.09 8.91 -5.37
N ARG A 416 10.16 8.38 -4.79
CA ARG A 416 10.08 7.14 -4.00
C ARG A 416 9.16 7.28 -2.80
N PHE A 417 9.11 8.47 -2.22
CA PHE A 417 8.19 8.78 -1.13
C PHE A 417 6.80 9.24 -1.61
N GLY A 418 6.57 9.31 -2.93
CA GLY A 418 5.26 9.62 -3.50
C GLY A 418 4.94 11.10 -3.66
N PHE A 419 5.91 12.01 -3.47
CA PHE A 419 5.70 13.43 -3.75
C PHE A 419 5.57 13.67 -5.25
N ASP A 420 4.54 14.40 -5.67
CA ASP A 420 4.26 14.69 -7.09
C ASP A 420 5.19 15.81 -7.60
N VAL A 421 6.38 15.44 -8.05
CA VAL A 421 7.34 16.37 -8.65
C VAL A 421 7.06 16.49 -10.15
N VAL A 422 6.36 17.54 -10.54
CA VAL A 422 5.93 17.75 -11.94
C VAL A 422 7.02 18.34 -12.83
N ARG A 423 8.01 19.01 -12.25
CA ARG A 423 9.15 19.61 -12.97
C ARG A 423 10.44 19.59 -12.15
N TYR A 424 11.57 19.55 -12.85
CA TYR A 424 12.88 19.75 -12.22
C TYR A 424 13.84 20.42 -13.20
N GLY A 425 14.85 21.11 -12.68
CA GLY A 425 15.85 21.80 -13.51
C GLY A 425 16.83 22.65 -12.72
N ASN A 426 17.39 23.65 -13.40
CA ASN A 426 18.27 24.63 -12.75
C ASN A 426 17.48 25.88 -12.41
N ALA A 427 17.77 26.48 -11.27
CA ALA A 427 17.30 27.80 -10.91
C ALA A 427 17.96 28.89 -11.79
N PRO A 428 17.33 30.06 -11.96
CA PRO A 428 17.95 31.22 -12.59
C PRO A 428 19.24 31.65 -11.89
N ASN A 429 19.22 31.68 -10.55
CA ASN A 429 20.38 31.92 -9.71
C ASN A 429 21.01 30.56 -9.31
N ARG A 430 22.32 30.44 -9.55
CA ARG A 430 23.11 29.23 -9.25
C ARG A 430 24.05 29.40 -8.05
N ALA A 431 23.81 30.43 -7.25
CA ALA A 431 24.62 30.73 -6.06
C ALA A 431 23.72 30.94 -4.82
N VAL A 432 22.71 30.10 -4.68
CA VAL A 432 21.76 30.13 -3.56
C VAL A 432 22.40 29.46 -2.35
N PRO A 433 22.65 30.19 -1.25
CA PRO A 433 23.31 29.61 -0.08
C PRO A 433 22.36 28.77 0.80
N ILE A 434 21.10 29.20 0.90
CA ILE A 434 20.05 28.59 1.74
C ILE A 434 18.88 28.23 0.85
N THR A 435 18.38 27.01 1.00
CA THR A 435 17.20 26.49 0.30
C THR A 435 16.01 27.44 0.48
N ARG A 436 15.34 27.74 -0.62
CA ARG A 436 14.15 28.61 -0.67
C ARG A 436 12.91 27.82 -1.05
N ILE A 437 11.80 28.15 -0.42
CA ILE A 437 10.48 27.60 -0.74
C ILE A 437 9.63 28.74 -1.27
N LEU A 438 9.10 28.54 -2.46
CA LEU A 438 8.29 29.52 -3.17
C LEU A 438 6.90 28.92 -3.39
N PRO A 439 5.90 29.21 -2.54
CA PRO A 439 4.53 28.74 -2.68
C PRO A 439 3.81 29.53 -3.78
N LEU A 440 3.74 28.97 -4.99
CA LEU A 440 3.23 29.69 -6.16
C LEU A 440 1.72 29.84 -6.16
N SER A 441 0.97 28.79 -5.84
CA SER A 441 -0.49 28.80 -5.87
C SER A 441 -1.08 29.84 -4.90
N GLY A 442 -0.52 29.93 -3.69
CA GLY A 442 -0.94 30.90 -2.68
C GLY A 442 -0.57 32.33 -3.01
N LEU A 443 0.64 32.55 -3.52
CA LEU A 443 1.13 33.88 -3.90
C LEU A 443 0.45 34.42 -5.17
N LEU A 444 0.20 33.55 -6.16
CA LEU A 444 -0.57 33.89 -7.36
C LEU A 444 -2.03 34.23 -7.03
N ALA A 445 -2.59 33.63 -5.97
CA ALA A 445 -3.91 33.95 -5.45
C ALA A 445 -3.93 35.21 -4.56
N GLY A 446 -2.80 35.87 -4.35
CA GLY A 446 -2.68 37.06 -3.49
C GLY A 446 -2.72 36.78 -1.98
N GLN A 447 -2.44 35.53 -1.58
CA GLN A 447 -2.29 35.15 -0.18
C GLN A 447 -0.88 35.45 0.33
N SER A 448 -0.76 35.69 1.65
CA SER A 448 0.58 35.80 2.25
C SER A 448 1.34 34.48 2.18
N PRO A 449 2.68 34.49 2.07
CA PRO A 449 3.50 33.27 2.07
C PRO A 449 3.18 32.34 3.24
N GLU A 450 2.92 32.89 4.43
CA GLU A 450 2.59 32.15 5.64
C GLU A 450 1.27 31.36 5.52
N LYS A 451 0.27 31.89 4.82
CA LYS A 451 -0.99 31.18 4.54
C LYS A 451 -0.86 30.13 3.43
N ALA A 452 0.02 30.38 2.46
CA ALA A 452 0.29 29.43 1.38
C ALA A 452 1.00 28.16 1.89
N ILE A 453 1.59 28.20 3.09
CA ILE A 453 2.32 27.10 3.72
C ILE A 453 1.49 26.32 4.74
N ASP A 454 0.28 26.70 4.99
CA ASP A 454 -0.62 25.91 5.82
C ASP A 454 -1.08 24.66 5.05
N ASN A 455 -0.09 23.87 4.64
CA ASN A 455 -0.19 22.67 3.84
C ASN A 455 0.62 21.57 4.55
N ASP A 456 -0.09 20.53 5.01
CA ASP A 456 0.51 19.44 5.79
C ASP A 456 1.58 18.68 4.99
N SER A 457 1.40 18.55 3.67
CA SER A 457 2.38 17.94 2.79
C SER A 457 3.70 18.70 2.78
N LEU A 458 3.66 20.04 2.69
CA LEU A 458 4.86 20.86 2.72
C LEU A 458 5.54 20.81 4.09
N LYS A 459 4.79 20.90 5.19
CA LYS A 459 5.34 20.79 6.55
C LYS A 459 6.07 19.48 6.72
N PHE A 460 5.41 18.38 6.39
CA PHE A 460 5.98 17.05 6.49
C PHE A 460 7.24 16.87 5.63
N LEU A 461 7.19 17.38 4.38
CA LEU A 461 8.33 17.36 3.47
C LEU A 461 9.55 18.09 4.05
N MET A 462 9.32 19.26 4.66
CA MET A 462 10.40 20.07 5.21
C MET A 462 11.00 19.49 6.48
N GLU A 463 10.18 18.94 7.33
CA GLU A 463 10.62 18.35 8.59
C GLU A 463 11.42 17.06 8.38
N ASN A 464 11.08 16.28 7.36
CA ASN A 464 11.59 14.92 7.20
C ASN A 464 12.50 14.72 5.98
N PHE A 465 12.31 15.48 4.90
CA PHE A 465 12.99 15.25 3.62
C PHE A 465 13.92 16.37 3.19
N ILE A 466 13.66 17.59 3.65
CA ILE A 466 14.49 18.76 3.37
C ILE A 466 14.75 19.51 4.69
N PRO A 467 15.36 18.85 5.69
CA PRO A 467 15.52 19.40 7.03
C PRO A 467 16.71 20.39 7.09
N VAL A 468 16.66 21.40 6.25
CA VAL A 468 17.67 22.47 6.17
C VAL A 468 17.02 23.82 6.47
N GLY A 469 17.84 24.82 6.77
CA GLY A 469 17.35 26.19 6.88
C GLY A 469 16.67 26.58 5.55
N PHE A 470 15.49 27.15 5.62
CA PHE A 470 14.79 27.65 4.42
C PHE A 470 14.29 29.06 4.66
N THR A 471 14.18 29.81 3.58
CA THR A 471 13.55 31.11 3.58
C THR A 471 12.30 31.06 2.73
N LEU A 472 11.20 31.59 3.27
CA LEU A 472 10.02 31.91 2.50
C LEU A 472 10.21 33.28 1.89
N ASN A 473 10.27 33.33 0.59
CA ASN A 473 10.42 34.60 -0.12
C ASN A 473 9.18 34.87 -0.95
N ASP A 474 8.88 36.16 -1.13
CA ASP A 474 8.10 36.60 -2.26
C ASP A 474 8.73 36.01 -3.53
N VAL A 475 7.90 35.64 -4.51
CA VAL A 475 8.42 35.08 -5.77
C VAL A 475 9.41 36.11 -6.37
N PRO A 476 10.70 35.74 -6.49
CA PRO A 476 11.67 36.66 -7.07
C PRO A 476 11.27 37.05 -8.49
N THR A 477 11.66 38.26 -8.92
CA THR A 477 11.28 38.79 -10.26
C THR A 477 11.80 37.93 -11.41
N GLU A 478 12.88 37.19 -11.21
CA GLU A 478 13.40 36.19 -12.15
C GLU A 478 12.46 34.99 -12.39
N TYR A 479 11.44 34.84 -11.56
CA TYR A 479 10.37 33.82 -11.66
C TYR A 479 9.05 34.44 -12.14
N SER A 480 9.11 35.56 -12.85
CA SER A 480 7.92 36.24 -13.37
C SER A 480 7.02 35.30 -14.17
N PRO A 481 5.69 35.32 -13.96
CA PRO A 481 4.74 34.45 -14.65
C PRO A 481 4.77 34.50 -16.16
N VAL A 482 5.28 35.59 -16.73
CA VAL A 482 5.36 35.81 -18.19
C VAL A 482 6.48 34.99 -18.87
N GLU A 483 7.51 34.62 -18.10
CA GLU A 483 8.65 33.86 -18.61
C GLU A 483 8.74 32.45 -18.01
N TRP A 484 7.93 32.16 -16.99
CA TRP A 484 8.02 30.96 -16.23
C TRP A 484 6.66 30.26 -16.07
N GLU A 485 6.39 29.34 -16.98
CA GLU A 485 5.22 28.48 -16.91
C GLU A 485 5.47 27.33 -15.92
N SER A 486 5.18 27.53 -14.64
CA SER A 486 5.12 26.44 -13.66
C SER A 486 3.67 26.06 -13.38
N GLU A 487 3.38 24.77 -13.49
CA GLU A 487 2.09 24.17 -13.09
C GLU A 487 2.16 23.65 -11.65
N ALA A 488 3.29 23.85 -10.94
CA ALA A 488 3.48 23.37 -9.57
C ALA A 488 2.89 24.34 -8.55
N ASP A 489 2.35 23.79 -7.46
CA ASP A 489 1.89 24.58 -6.32
C ASP A 489 3.07 25.19 -5.57
N ILE A 490 4.16 24.44 -5.45
CA ILE A 490 5.33 24.79 -4.65
C ILE A 490 6.61 24.59 -5.46
N VAL A 491 7.52 25.57 -5.38
CA VAL A 491 8.86 25.47 -5.93
C VAL A 491 9.87 25.33 -4.81
N LEU A 492 10.66 24.27 -4.87
CA LEU A 492 11.80 24.01 -3.99
C LEU A 492 13.06 24.44 -4.74
N GLU A 493 13.64 25.58 -4.37
CA GLU A 493 14.91 26.05 -4.90
C GLU A 493 16.03 25.64 -3.93
N LEU A 494 16.74 24.58 -4.29
CA LEU A 494 17.73 23.92 -3.44
C LEU A 494 19.02 24.77 -3.37
N GLY A 495 19.45 25.09 -2.16
CA GLY A 495 20.66 25.84 -1.86
C GLY A 495 21.89 24.96 -1.57
N GLN A 496 22.99 25.62 -1.20
CA GLN A 496 24.22 24.91 -0.80
C GLN A 496 24.02 24.10 0.49
N ASP A 497 23.21 24.59 1.42
CA ASP A 497 22.81 23.89 2.65
C ASP A 497 22.22 22.50 2.35
N TYR A 498 21.35 22.38 1.32
CA TYR A 498 20.80 21.11 0.92
C TYR A 498 21.86 20.18 0.30
N VAL A 499 22.80 20.73 -0.46
CA VAL A 499 23.92 19.94 -1.02
C VAL A 499 24.79 19.36 0.09
N ASP A 500 25.02 20.13 1.15
CA ASP A 500 25.80 19.68 2.30
C ASP A 500 25.05 18.61 3.10
N TRP A 501 23.73 18.75 3.24
CA TRP A 501 22.88 17.72 3.85
C TRP A 501 22.83 16.44 2.98
N MET A 502 22.70 16.54 1.67
CA MET A 502 22.77 15.38 0.75
C MET A 502 24.07 14.61 0.89
N ALA A 503 25.20 15.32 1.08
CA ALA A 503 26.50 14.68 1.23
C ALA A 503 26.58 13.83 2.51
N GLN A 504 25.97 14.31 3.61
CA GLN A 504 25.89 13.59 4.89
C GLN A 504 24.89 12.42 4.84
N ASN A 505 23.87 12.50 3.97
CA ASN A 505 22.78 11.53 3.84
C ASN A 505 22.84 10.79 2.50
N SER A 506 24.04 10.60 1.95
CA SER A 506 24.24 10.03 0.60
C SER A 506 23.61 8.63 0.41
N LYS A 507 23.42 7.87 1.49
CA LYS A 507 22.78 6.55 1.48
C LYS A 507 21.35 6.59 0.94
N TYR A 508 20.64 7.72 0.99
CA TYR A 508 19.27 7.86 0.49
C TYR A 508 19.18 8.24 -1.00
N PHE A 509 20.30 8.59 -1.65
CA PHE A 509 20.32 9.11 -3.02
C PHE A 509 20.81 8.09 -4.04
N TYR A 510 20.32 6.86 -3.98
CA TYR A 510 20.75 5.72 -4.77
C TYR A 510 20.05 5.56 -6.14
N GLY A 511 19.09 6.40 -6.50
CA GLY A 511 18.32 6.28 -7.77
C GLY A 511 19.13 6.32 -9.07
N ASN A 512 20.44 6.61 -9.01
CA ASN A 512 21.40 6.59 -10.13
C ASN A 512 22.57 5.64 -9.93
N LEU A 513 22.56 4.79 -8.88
CA LEU A 513 23.66 3.86 -8.64
C LEU A 513 23.66 2.77 -9.70
N LYS A 514 24.78 2.64 -10.42
CA LYS A 514 25.11 1.41 -11.14
C LYS A 514 25.44 0.37 -10.08
N PHE A 515 24.64 -0.69 -10.03
CA PHE A 515 24.83 -1.79 -9.10
C PHE A 515 26.20 -2.43 -9.30
N THR A 516 27.08 -2.31 -8.32
CA THR A 516 28.25 -3.16 -8.18
C THR A 516 27.83 -4.41 -7.43
N SER A 517 28.31 -5.57 -7.87
CA SER A 517 28.04 -6.88 -7.26
C SER A 517 28.29 -6.87 -5.75
N ILE A 518 27.53 -7.70 -5.02
CA ILE A 518 27.55 -7.89 -3.55
C ILE A 518 28.96 -8.25 -3.00
N GLU A 519 29.94 -8.59 -3.85
CA GLU A 519 31.31 -8.94 -3.42
C GLU A 519 32.13 -7.78 -2.83
N ASN A 520 31.57 -6.57 -2.76
CA ASN A 520 32.29 -5.38 -2.27
C ASN A 520 31.53 -4.60 -1.17
N GLN A 521 30.69 -5.28 -0.39
CA GLN A 521 30.12 -4.69 0.84
C GLN A 521 30.66 -5.38 2.08
#